data_2da454f5e0179affdfea09f284f68019
#
_entry.id   2da454f5e0179affdfea09f284f68019
#
_cell.length_a   1.000
_cell.length_b   1.000
_cell.length_c   1.000
_cell.angle_alpha   90.00
_cell.angle_beta   90.00
_cell.angle_gamma   90.00
#
_symmetry.space_group_name_H-M   'P 1'
#
loop_
_entity.id
_entity.type
_entity.pdbx_description
1 polymer ?
#
loop_
_entity_poly.entity_id
_entity_poly.type
_entity_poly.pdbx_seq_one_letter_code
_entity_poly.pdbx_strand_id
1 'polypeptide(L)'
;MADTISMPTGLRPPHRLAQLGELSLPLDLLRFGLQWPRLVTAPRGDGRPVYLIPGYGGSELSMRPLEGFLRRINYDVTDWSLGRNKGSVDRDVARFTAVAEERFSDNGEQAFTLIGWSLGGIIAREVARLSPHLVREVITMGTPIIGGPKYTTPGQRYAQSANIKLDQF
;
A
#
# COMPACT_ATOMS: atom_id res chain seq x y z
N MET A 1 15.20 -10.59 -22.78
CA MET A 1 16.04 -11.32 -21.80
C MET A 1 15.66 -10.74 -20.45
N ALA A 2 14.87 -11.44 -19.65
CA ALA A 2 14.51 -10.98 -18.31
C ALA A 2 15.67 -11.34 -17.37
N ASP A 3 16.34 -10.33 -16.82
CA ASP A 3 17.34 -10.52 -15.79
C ASP A 3 16.67 -11.20 -14.58
N THR A 4 17.05 -12.44 -14.35
CA THR A 4 16.65 -13.18 -13.14
C THR A 4 17.33 -12.51 -11.96
N ILE A 5 16.62 -11.63 -11.25
CA ILE A 5 17.09 -11.05 -9.99
C ILE A 5 17.27 -12.21 -9.01
N SER A 6 18.51 -12.61 -8.78
CA SER A 6 18.81 -13.62 -7.77
C SER A 6 18.44 -13.09 -6.39
N MET A 7 17.52 -13.76 -5.71
CA MET A 7 17.14 -13.44 -4.33
C MET A 7 18.36 -13.53 -3.41
N PRO A 8 18.62 -12.55 -2.54
CA PRO A 8 19.71 -12.64 -1.59
C PRO A 8 19.51 -13.83 -0.66
N THR A 9 20.45 -14.77 -0.73
CA THR A 9 20.52 -15.93 0.17
C THR A 9 21.02 -15.45 1.53
N GLY A 10 20.28 -15.73 2.61
CA GLY A 10 20.71 -15.42 3.98
C GLY A 10 19.87 -14.39 4.74
N LEU A 11 18.68 -14.04 4.26
CA LEU A 11 17.75 -13.20 5.01
C LEU A 11 17.34 -13.89 6.31
N ARG A 12 17.70 -13.26 7.45
CA ARG A 12 17.29 -13.73 8.78
C ARG A 12 15.98 -13.05 9.18
N PRO A 13 15.07 -13.77 9.87
CA PRO A 13 13.88 -13.14 10.42
C PRO A 13 14.28 -12.02 11.39
N PRO A 14 13.48 -10.92 11.45
CA PRO A 14 13.75 -9.83 12.38
C PRO A 14 13.73 -10.36 13.82
N HIS A 15 14.60 -9.79 14.67
CA HIS A 15 14.70 -10.17 16.07
C HIS A 15 13.34 -9.97 16.76
N ARG A 16 12.96 -10.88 17.68
CA ARG A 16 11.67 -10.81 18.39
C ARG A 16 11.40 -9.45 19.07
N LEU A 17 12.46 -8.74 19.47
CA LEU A 17 12.35 -7.38 20.01
C LEU A 17 11.89 -6.33 18.97
N ALA A 18 12.08 -6.58 17.67
CA ALA A 18 11.58 -5.68 16.63
C ALA A 18 10.04 -5.73 16.54
N GLN A 19 9.42 -6.82 16.97
CA GLN A 19 7.96 -6.93 17.06
C GLN A 19 7.38 -6.04 18.17
N LEU A 20 8.18 -5.67 19.19
CA LEU A 20 7.76 -4.71 20.21
C LEU A 20 7.60 -3.28 19.64
N GLY A 21 8.20 -2.98 18.49
CA GLY A 21 7.99 -1.74 17.77
C GLY A 21 6.52 -1.54 17.33
N GLU A 22 5.76 -2.63 17.15
CA GLU A 22 4.32 -2.54 16.87
C GLU A 22 3.50 -1.99 18.06
N LEU A 23 4.05 -2.04 19.27
CA LEU A 23 3.43 -1.43 20.47
C LEU A 23 3.65 0.08 20.53
N SER A 24 4.47 0.66 19.66
CA SER A 24 4.72 2.12 19.60
C SER A 24 3.60 2.90 18.92
N LEU A 25 2.60 2.23 18.34
CA LEU A 25 1.51 2.87 17.58
C LEU A 25 0.86 4.06 18.29
N PRO A 26 0.54 4.02 19.61
CA PRO A 26 -0.02 5.19 20.29
C PRO A 26 0.95 6.38 20.36
N LEU A 27 2.25 6.09 20.56
CA LEU A 27 3.30 7.13 20.56
C LEU A 27 3.50 7.71 19.16
N ASP A 28 3.42 6.90 18.12
CA ASP A 28 3.57 7.33 16.75
C ASP A 28 2.38 8.19 16.30
N LEU A 29 1.16 7.85 16.73
CA LEU A 29 -0.03 8.68 16.53
C LEU A 29 0.08 10.02 17.26
N LEU A 30 0.59 10.03 18.49
CA LEU A 30 0.85 11.26 19.23
C LEU A 30 1.91 12.12 18.52
N ARG A 31 3.03 11.54 18.09
CA ARG A 31 4.07 12.21 17.33
C ARG A 31 3.53 12.79 16.02
N PHE A 32 2.69 12.03 15.31
CA PHE A 32 2.01 12.50 14.11
C PHE A 32 1.16 13.73 14.41
N GLY A 33 0.35 13.68 15.48
CA GLY A 33 -0.44 14.84 15.94
C GLY A 33 0.41 16.05 16.27
N LEU A 34 1.53 15.87 16.97
CA LEU A 34 2.46 16.95 17.32
C LEU A 34 3.19 17.54 16.10
N GLN A 35 3.40 16.74 15.06
CA GLN A 35 4.03 17.22 13.81
C GLN A 35 3.02 17.84 12.84
N TRP A 36 1.73 17.74 13.12
CA TRP A 36 0.67 18.26 12.25
C TRP A 36 0.88 19.71 11.80
N PRO A 37 1.27 20.67 12.68
CA PRO A 37 1.54 22.04 12.25
C PRO A 37 2.65 22.16 11.18
N ARG A 38 3.66 21.28 11.21
CA ARG A 38 4.72 21.22 10.21
C ARG A 38 4.24 20.56 8.91
N LEU A 39 3.42 19.53 9.02
CA LEU A 39 2.87 18.82 7.87
C LEU A 39 1.94 19.73 7.04
N VAL A 40 1.19 20.62 7.68
CA VAL A 40 0.30 21.55 6.96
C VAL A 40 1.05 22.66 6.23
N THR A 41 2.34 22.86 6.48
CA THR A 41 3.23 23.77 5.74
C THR A 41 3.96 23.07 4.58
N ALA A 42 3.69 21.78 4.34
CA ALA A 42 4.26 21.05 3.22
C ALA A 42 3.89 21.72 1.88
N PRO A 43 4.77 21.62 0.87
CA PRO A 43 4.45 22.13 -0.47
C PRO A 43 3.12 21.58 -0.96
N ARG A 44 2.33 22.44 -1.57
CA ARG A 44 1.05 22.04 -2.15
C ARG A 44 1.26 21.18 -3.39
N GLY A 45 0.49 20.14 -3.49
CA GLY A 45 0.36 19.35 -4.70
C GLY A 45 -0.39 20.10 -5.81
N ASP A 46 -0.39 19.53 -6.96
CA ASP A 46 -0.96 20.09 -8.21
C ASP A 46 -2.36 19.54 -8.56
N GLY A 47 -3.05 18.95 -7.61
CA GLY A 47 -4.39 18.39 -7.82
C GLY A 47 -4.40 17.00 -8.45
N ARG A 48 -3.24 16.35 -8.60
CA ARG A 48 -3.17 15.02 -9.22
C ARG A 48 -3.98 13.97 -8.47
N PRO A 49 -4.54 13.00 -9.23
CA PRO A 49 -5.30 11.91 -8.66
C PRO A 49 -4.39 10.89 -7.96
N VAL A 50 -4.77 10.51 -6.74
CA VAL A 50 -4.06 9.55 -5.88
C VAL A 50 -5.03 8.51 -5.38
N TYR A 51 -4.68 7.23 -5.49
CA TYR A 51 -5.39 6.13 -4.83
C TYR A 51 -4.64 5.62 -3.61
N LEU A 52 -5.39 5.36 -2.53
CA LEU A 52 -4.88 4.78 -1.29
C LEU A 52 -5.33 3.34 -1.15
N ILE A 53 -4.39 2.41 -1.11
CA ILE A 53 -4.65 0.97 -1.03
C ILE A 53 -4.23 0.45 0.35
N PRO A 54 -5.19 -0.03 1.19
CA PRO A 54 -4.90 -0.46 2.55
C PRO A 54 -4.17 -1.80 2.61
N GLY A 55 -3.49 -2.06 3.71
CA GLY A 55 -2.85 -3.33 4.01
C GLY A 55 -3.86 -4.45 4.35
N TYR A 56 -3.34 -5.66 4.57
CA TYR A 56 -4.14 -6.82 4.98
C TYR A 56 -4.96 -6.54 6.23
N GLY A 57 -6.25 -6.86 6.17
CA GLY A 57 -7.21 -6.62 7.26
C GLY A 57 -7.63 -5.14 7.41
N GLY A 58 -6.95 -4.21 6.77
CA GLY A 58 -7.30 -2.80 6.73
C GLY A 58 -8.46 -2.51 5.78
N SER A 59 -9.08 -1.35 5.98
CA SER A 59 -10.09 -0.78 5.09
C SER A 59 -9.74 0.68 4.82
N GLU A 60 -10.59 1.37 4.10
CA GLU A 60 -10.47 2.81 3.83
C GLU A 60 -10.23 3.62 5.11
N LEU A 61 -10.87 3.23 6.22
CA LEU A 61 -10.71 3.89 7.52
C LEU A 61 -9.26 3.89 8.01
N SER A 62 -8.49 2.86 7.70
CA SER A 62 -7.08 2.78 8.11
C SER A 62 -6.19 3.79 7.37
N MET A 63 -6.62 4.28 6.21
CA MET A 63 -5.90 5.26 5.38
C MET A 63 -6.36 6.71 5.60
N ARG A 64 -7.45 6.93 6.36
CA ARG A 64 -8.04 8.26 6.60
C ARG A 64 -7.06 9.34 7.06
N PRO A 65 -6.10 9.08 7.97
CA PRO A 65 -5.14 10.12 8.35
C PRO A 65 -4.27 10.59 7.18
N LEU A 66 -3.83 9.66 6.33
CA LEU A 66 -3.06 9.98 5.12
C LEU A 66 -3.92 10.67 4.07
N GLU A 67 -5.15 10.21 3.86
CA GLU A 67 -6.14 10.84 2.98
C GLU A 67 -6.34 12.30 3.36
N GLY A 68 -6.66 12.57 4.64
CA GLY A 68 -6.88 13.91 5.14
C GLY A 68 -5.68 14.84 4.96
N PHE A 69 -4.47 14.31 5.17
CA PHE A 69 -3.25 15.06 4.92
C PHE A 69 -3.06 15.40 3.44
N LEU A 70 -3.16 14.42 2.55
CA LEU A 70 -2.96 14.62 1.11
C LEU A 70 -3.99 15.57 0.50
N ARG A 71 -5.27 15.43 0.88
CA ARG A 71 -6.33 16.37 0.46
C ARG A 71 -6.04 17.79 0.92
N ARG A 72 -5.53 17.96 2.15
CA ARG A 72 -5.18 19.28 2.68
C ARG A 72 -4.05 19.94 1.89
N ILE A 73 -3.10 19.17 1.40
CA ILE A 73 -2.02 19.69 0.53
C ILE A 73 -2.37 19.63 -0.95
N ASN A 74 -3.66 19.58 -1.29
CA ASN A 74 -4.18 19.74 -2.65
C ASN A 74 -3.96 18.54 -3.59
N TYR A 75 -4.02 17.30 -3.12
CA TYR A 75 -4.15 16.12 -3.98
C TYR A 75 -5.61 15.70 -4.10
N ASP A 76 -6.01 15.18 -5.27
CA ASP A 76 -7.33 14.53 -5.45
C ASP A 76 -7.24 13.07 -5.02
N VAL A 77 -7.58 12.81 -3.76
CA VAL A 77 -7.40 11.50 -3.15
C VAL A 77 -8.69 10.68 -3.22
N THR A 78 -8.56 9.45 -3.67
CA THR A 78 -9.63 8.44 -3.68
C THR A 78 -9.16 7.22 -2.90
N ASP A 79 -10.06 6.61 -2.15
CA ASP A 79 -9.82 5.29 -1.59
C ASP A 79 -9.96 4.20 -2.67
N TRP A 80 -9.58 2.96 -2.34
CA TRP A 80 -9.62 1.86 -3.30
C TRP A 80 -11.02 1.27 -3.56
N SER A 81 -12.04 1.71 -2.81
CA SER A 81 -13.46 1.38 -2.98
C SER A 81 -13.83 -0.12 -2.91
N LEU A 82 -12.97 -0.95 -2.34
CA LEU A 82 -13.19 -2.40 -2.24
C LEU A 82 -13.47 -2.88 -0.80
N GLY A 83 -13.51 -1.94 0.16
CA GLY A 83 -13.74 -2.22 1.56
C GLY A 83 -12.52 -2.85 2.24
N ARG A 84 -12.74 -3.85 3.08
CA ARG A 84 -11.66 -4.51 3.81
C ARG A 84 -10.80 -5.39 2.90
N ASN A 85 -9.48 -5.14 2.91
CA ASN A 85 -8.50 -5.98 2.21
C ASN A 85 -8.40 -7.35 2.91
N LYS A 86 -8.91 -8.39 2.26
CA LYS A 86 -8.92 -9.78 2.76
C LYS A 86 -7.73 -10.60 2.26
N GLY A 87 -6.82 -9.99 1.51
CA GLY A 87 -5.58 -10.62 1.06
C GLY A 87 -5.69 -11.44 -0.23
N SER A 88 -6.77 -11.34 -0.97
CA SER A 88 -6.91 -12.03 -2.27
C SER A 88 -6.29 -11.19 -3.37
N VAL A 89 -4.94 -11.17 -3.45
CA VAL A 89 -4.19 -10.25 -4.32
C VAL A 89 -4.69 -10.27 -5.76
N ASP A 90 -4.75 -11.44 -6.42
CA ASP A 90 -5.15 -11.53 -7.83
C ASP A 90 -6.56 -10.98 -8.07
N ARG A 91 -7.50 -11.38 -7.19
CA ARG A 91 -8.89 -10.88 -7.26
C ARG A 91 -8.97 -9.38 -6.99
N ASP A 92 -8.24 -8.90 -6.00
CA ASP A 92 -8.30 -7.51 -5.57
C ASP A 92 -7.59 -6.61 -6.61
N VAL A 93 -6.53 -7.09 -7.26
CA VAL A 93 -5.91 -6.43 -8.43
C VAL A 93 -6.92 -6.30 -9.57
N ALA A 94 -7.58 -7.41 -9.97
CA ALA A 94 -8.55 -7.36 -11.07
C ALA A 94 -9.73 -6.41 -10.78
N ARG A 95 -10.27 -6.45 -9.55
CA ARG A 95 -11.39 -5.57 -9.14
C ARG A 95 -10.96 -4.11 -9.08
N PHE A 96 -9.79 -3.85 -8.49
CA PHE A 96 -9.29 -2.48 -8.39
C PHE A 96 -8.94 -1.90 -9.76
N THR A 97 -8.35 -2.70 -10.66
CA THR A 97 -8.10 -2.28 -12.04
C THR A 97 -9.39 -1.83 -12.72
N ALA A 98 -10.50 -2.60 -12.56
CA ALA A 98 -11.77 -2.22 -13.16
C ALA A 98 -12.29 -0.86 -12.63
N VAL A 99 -12.20 -0.62 -11.31
CA VAL A 99 -12.56 0.68 -10.69
C VAL A 99 -11.65 1.80 -11.19
N ALA A 100 -10.36 1.53 -11.33
CA ALA A 100 -9.39 2.52 -11.79
C ALA A 100 -9.57 2.86 -13.28
N GLU A 101 -9.94 1.90 -14.13
CA GLU A 101 -10.25 2.13 -15.56
C GLU A 101 -11.47 3.05 -15.73
N GLU A 102 -12.56 2.81 -14.97
CA GLU A 102 -13.73 3.66 -15.01
C GLU A 102 -13.36 5.10 -14.65
N ARG A 103 -12.65 5.30 -13.54
CA ARG A 103 -12.24 6.64 -13.12
C ARG A 103 -11.20 7.27 -14.07
N PHE A 104 -10.33 6.50 -14.68
CA PHE A 104 -9.37 6.99 -15.66
C PHE A 104 -10.09 7.62 -16.86
N SER A 105 -11.12 6.95 -17.36
CA SER A 105 -11.96 7.49 -18.44
C SER A 105 -12.69 8.77 -18.03
N ASP A 106 -13.21 8.80 -16.79
CA ASP A 106 -13.98 9.93 -16.27
C ASP A 106 -13.13 11.18 -15.99
N ASN A 107 -11.85 11.01 -15.63
CA ASN A 107 -10.98 12.12 -15.27
C ASN A 107 -10.11 12.66 -16.42
N GLY A 108 -10.45 12.33 -17.66
CA GLY A 108 -9.73 12.78 -18.83
C GLY A 108 -8.40 12.04 -19.06
N GLU A 109 -8.36 10.76 -18.73
CA GLU A 109 -7.22 9.85 -18.95
C GLU A 109 -5.95 10.25 -18.17
N GLN A 110 -6.13 10.82 -16.97
CA GLN A 110 -5.02 11.14 -16.09
C GLN A 110 -4.59 9.91 -15.29
N ALA A 111 -3.34 9.49 -15.46
CA ALA A 111 -2.77 8.39 -14.71
C ALA A 111 -2.61 8.71 -13.21
N PHE A 112 -2.85 7.71 -12.37
CA PHE A 112 -2.89 7.82 -10.91
C PHE A 112 -1.53 7.61 -10.25
N THR A 113 -1.29 8.29 -9.13
CA THR A 113 -0.33 7.85 -8.13
C THR A 113 -1.01 6.81 -7.24
N LEU A 114 -0.43 5.61 -7.13
CA LEU A 114 -0.92 4.57 -6.22
C LEU A 114 -0.07 4.55 -4.95
N ILE A 115 -0.68 4.76 -3.79
CA ILE A 115 0.00 4.66 -2.49
C ILE A 115 -0.53 3.42 -1.77
N GLY A 116 0.31 2.41 -1.61
CA GLY A 116 -0.07 1.15 -0.99
C GLY A 116 0.63 0.91 0.34
N TRP A 117 -0.14 0.58 1.38
CA TRP A 117 0.39 0.20 2.68
C TRP A 117 0.50 -1.32 2.80
N SER A 118 1.69 -1.82 3.18
CA SER A 118 1.94 -3.26 3.39
C SER A 118 1.48 -4.08 2.16
N LEU A 119 0.52 -4.99 2.30
CA LEU A 119 -0.05 -5.78 1.20
C LEU A 119 -0.66 -4.90 0.10
N GLY A 120 -1.18 -3.73 0.45
CA GLY A 120 -1.68 -2.75 -0.54
C GLY A 120 -0.61 -2.28 -1.51
N GLY A 121 0.66 -2.23 -1.07
CA GLY A 121 1.77 -1.91 -1.97
C GLY A 121 2.09 -3.04 -2.96
N ILE A 122 1.85 -4.31 -2.60
CA ILE A 122 1.94 -5.43 -3.54
C ILE A 122 0.84 -5.29 -4.60
N ILE A 123 -0.40 -5.02 -4.19
CA ILE A 123 -1.52 -4.79 -5.11
C ILE A 123 -1.21 -3.62 -6.05
N ALA A 124 -0.74 -2.48 -5.52
CA ALA A 124 -0.38 -1.31 -6.34
C ALA A 124 0.66 -1.63 -7.41
N ARG A 125 1.68 -2.41 -7.06
CA ARG A 125 2.74 -2.83 -8.00
C ARG A 125 2.21 -3.77 -9.08
N GLU A 126 1.35 -4.71 -8.73
CA GLU A 126 0.74 -5.63 -9.69
C GLU A 126 -0.19 -4.88 -10.66
N VAL A 127 -0.98 -3.92 -10.18
CA VAL A 127 -1.77 -3.04 -11.04
C VAL A 127 -0.87 -2.27 -12.02
N ALA A 128 0.22 -1.67 -11.53
CA ALA A 128 1.16 -0.96 -12.39
C ALA A 128 1.83 -1.86 -13.44
N ARG A 129 2.09 -3.13 -13.09
CA ARG A 129 2.66 -4.11 -14.02
C ARG A 129 1.67 -4.55 -15.11
N LEU A 130 0.40 -4.74 -14.75
CA LEU A 130 -0.63 -5.24 -15.66
C LEU A 130 -1.31 -4.13 -16.48
N SER A 131 -1.45 -2.95 -15.91
CA SER A 131 -2.12 -1.80 -16.51
C SER A 131 -1.29 -0.52 -16.36
N PRO A 132 -0.10 -0.46 -17.00
CA PRO A 132 0.85 0.63 -16.81
C PRO A 132 0.30 1.99 -17.28
N HIS A 133 -0.67 2.04 -18.17
CA HIS A 133 -1.31 3.27 -18.64
C HIS A 133 -2.11 3.97 -17.53
N LEU A 134 -2.64 3.22 -16.55
CA LEU A 134 -3.35 3.77 -15.40
C LEU A 134 -2.43 4.40 -14.37
N VAL A 135 -1.14 4.03 -14.35
CA VAL A 135 -0.26 4.27 -13.21
C VAL A 135 0.90 5.17 -13.58
N ARG A 136 0.91 6.37 -12.99
CA ARG A 136 2.01 7.31 -13.09
C ARG A 136 3.22 6.90 -12.24
N GLU A 137 2.93 6.53 -10.98
CA GLU A 137 3.94 6.11 -10.00
C GLU A 137 3.31 5.26 -8.89
N VAL A 138 4.14 4.46 -8.25
CA VAL A 138 3.75 3.64 -7.09
C VAL A 138 4.60 4.03 -5.90
N ILE A 139 3.95 4.39 -4.80
CA ILE A 139 4.57 4.64 -3.49
C ILE A 139 4.18 3.51 -2.56
N THR A 140 5.16 2.80 -2.02
CA THR A 140 4.92 1.71 -1.08
C THR A 140 5.35 2.09 0.34
N MET A 141 4.51 1.80 1.33
CA MET A 141 4.77 2.04 2.74
C MET A 141 4.78 0.71 3.49
N GLY A 142 5.94 0.32 4.05
CA GLY A 142 6.07 -0.92 4.81
C GLY A 142 5.71 -2.19 4.01
N THR A 143 5.90 -2.17 2.70
CA THR A 143 5.59 -3.31 1.82
C THR A 143 6.75 -4.29 1.79
N PRO A 144 6.54 -5.61 2.05
CA PRO A 144 7.58 -6.61 2.01
C PRO A 144 7.94 -6.94 0.54
N ILE A 145 8.83 -6.15 -0.04
CA ILE A 145 9.26 -6.30 -1.45
C ILE A 145 10.24 -7.47 -1.62
N ILE A 146 11.07 -7.72 -0.60
CA ILE A 146 12.06 -8.80 -0.58
C ILE A 146 11.66 -9.80 0.49
N GLY A 147 11.65 -11.10 0.15
CA GLY A 147 11.36 -12.19 1.08
C GLY A 147 9.88 -12.41 1.39
N GLY A 148 8.98 -11.66 0.79
CA GLY A 148 7.54 -11.84 0.92
C GLY A 148 7.01 -11.67 2.36
N PRO A 149 5.76 -12.07 2.62
CA PRO A 149 5.09 -11.89 3.91
C PRO A 149 5.61 -12.78 5.05
N LYS A 150 6.50 -13.76 4.78
CA LYS A 150 6.92 -14.77 5.77
C LYS A 150 7.61 -14.20 7.01
N TYR A 151 8.16 -13.00 6.92
CA TYR A 151 8.89 -12.36 8.01
C TYR A 151 8.05 -11.38 8.83
N THR A 152 6.74 -11.28 8.57
CA THR A 152 5.84 -10.39 9.30
C THR A 152 4.81 -11.18 10.10
N THR A 153 4.44 -10.71 11.30
CA THR A 153 3.37 -11.35 12.11
C THR A 153 2.03 -11.43 11.35
N PRO A 154 1.59 -10.36 10.64
CA PRO A 154 0.41 -10.44 9.77
C PRO A 154 0.60 -11.40 8.60
N GLY A 155 1.82 -11.56 8.08
CA GLY A 155 2.11 -12.45 6.96
C GLY A 155 1.87 -13.92 7.26
N GLN A 156 2.17 -14.36 8.47
CA GLN A 156 1.87 -15.74 8.90
C GLN A 156 0.36 -15.99 8.94
N ARG A 157 -0.42 -15.03 9.45
CA ARG A 157 -1.89 -15.09 9.44
C ARG A 157 -2.45 -15.04 8.02
N TYR A 158 -1.85 -14.21 7.16
CA TYR A 158 -2.19 -14.14 5.74
C TYR A 158 -1.97 -15.48 5.04
N ALA A 159 -0.81 -16.09 5.21
CA ALA A 159 -0.49 -17.38 4.60
C ALA A 159 -1.44 -18.49 5.05
N GLN A 160 -1.79 -18.52 6.34
CA GLN A 160 -2.79 -19.46 6.88
C GLN A 160 -4.18 -19.23 6.27
N SER A 161 -4.63 -17.97 6.14
CA SER A 161 -5.94 -17.63 5.59
C SER A 161 -6.05 -17.85 4.08
N ALA A 162 -4.93 -17.71 3.35
CA ALA A 162 -4.86 -17.89 1.90
C ALA A 162 -4.43 -19.29 1.46
N ASN A 163 -4.15 -20.19 2.44
CA ASN A 163 -3.62 -21.55 2.21
C ASN A 163 -2.34 -21.57 1.34
N ILE A 164 -1.47 -20.55 1.55
CA ILE A 164 -0.24 -20.36 0.79
C ILE A 164 0.94 -20.86 1.64
N LYS A 165 1.81 -21.69 1.05
CA LYS A 165 3.08 -22.05 1.68
C LYS A 165 4.05 -20.88 1.55
N LEU A 166 4.46 -20.30 2.69
CA LEU A 166 5.37 -19.13 2.75
C LEU A 166 6.75 -19.37 2.13
N ASP A 167 7.12 -20.64 1.88
CA ASP A 167 8.41 -21.02 1.28
C ASP A 167 8.43 -20.89 -0.25
N GLN A 168 7.33 -20.48 -0.87
CA GLN A 168 7.20 -20.32 -2.33
C GLN A 168 7.36 -18.86 -2.80
N PHE A 169 7.71 -17.94 -1.88
CA PHE A 169 7.99 -16.53 -2.18
C PHE A 169 9.45 -16.18 -2.01
#